data_14828578aeeed6f74130d5799706d553
#
_entry.id   14828578aeeed6f74130d5799706d553
#
_cell.length_a   1.000
_cell.length_b   1.000
_cell.length_c   1.000
_cell.angle_alpha   90.00
_cell.angle_beta   90.00
_cell.angle_gamma   90.00
#
_symmetry.space_group_name_H-M   'P 1'
#
loop_
_entity.id
_entity.type
_entity.pdbx_description
1 polymer ?
#
loop_
_entity_poly.entity_id
_entity_poly.type
_entity_poly.pdbx_seq_one_letter_code
_entity_poly.pdbx_strand_id
1 'polypeptide(L)'
;MEGCVLLVLDVGPDKLRAINALRLAESLVDQGAKLKLFLLDDGVFAAKSNQKPPDGLEGLNLGQKIEGLLQKHAEVFACGTCLLAKGIGEQELIVGVRPGTMADLARLTLESTKALVF
;
A
#
# COMPACT_ATOMS: atom_id res chain seq x y z
N MET A 1 12.22 9.83 -15.75
CA MET A 1 11.63 8.52 -16.00
C MET A 1 10.13 8.59 -15.87
N GLU A 2 9.42 8.01 -16.81
CA GLU A 2 7.95 8.10 -16.84
C GLU A 2 7.28 6.74 -16.61
N GLY A 3 7.96 5.83 -15.91
CA GLY A 3 7.39 4.54 -15.62
C GLY A 3 6.23 4.61 -14.62
N CYS A 4 5.19 3.84 -14.88
CA CYS A 4 4.11 3.62 -13.93
C CYS A 4 4.27 2.23 -13.36
N VAL A 5 4.46 2.15 -12.04
CA VAL A 5 4.71 0.88 -11.36
C VAL A 5 3.52 0.55 -10.46
N LEU A 6 3.00 -0.65 -10.64
CA LEU A 6 2.02 -1.21 -9.72
C LEU A 6 2.74 -2.14 -8.75
N LEU A 7 2.59 -1.87 -7.46
CA LEU A 7 3.10 -2.73 -6.43
C LEU A 7 1.92 -3.30 -5.65
N VAL A 8 1.82 -4.63 -5.63
CA VAL A 8 0.78 -5.34 -4.89
C VAL A 8 1.40 -5.91 -3.63
N LEU A 9 0.83 -5.57 -2.48
CA LEU A 9 1.28 -6.08 -1.18
C LEU A 9 0.20 -7.01 -0.63
N ASP A 10 0.51 -8.31 -0.50
CA ASP A 10 -0.46 -9.28 -0.01
C ASP A 10 -0.07 -9.93 1.33
N VAL A 11 0.93 -9.39 2.01
CA VAL A 11 1.35 -9.86 3.33
C VAL A 11 1.14 -8.76 4.37
N GLY A 12 0.95 -9.19 5.61
CA GLY A 12 0.67 -8.26 6.71
C GLY A 12 1.89 -7.50 7.21
N PRO A 13 1.63 -6.45 8.01
CA PRO A 13 2.69 -5.60 8.56
C PRO A 13 3.70 -6.33 9.47
N ASP A 14 3.38 -7.54 9.91
CA ASP A 14 4.27 -8.37 10.73
C ASP A 14 5.39 -9.02 9.91
N LYS A 15 5.36 -8.92 8.58
CA LYS A 15 6.35 -9.52 7.71
C LYS A 15 7.37 -8.48 7.23
N LEU A 16 8.65 -8.86 7.23
CA LEU A 16 9.70 -8.01 6.67
C LEU A 16 9.43 -7.69 5.20
N ARG A 17 8.78 -8.61 4.49
CA ARG A 17 8.41 -8.39 3.09
C ARG A 17 7.55 -7.13 2.93
N ALA A 18 6.63 -6.87 3.86
CA ALA A 18 5.80 -5.68 3.81
C ALA A 18 6.64 -4.40 3.97
N ILE A 19 7.57 -4.41 4.91
CA ILE A 19 8.47 -3.29 5.13
C ILE A 19 9.32 -3.05 3.89
N ASN A 20 9.88 -4.11 3.33
CA ASN A 20 10.73 -4.01 2.15
C ASN A 20 9.94 -3.53 0.93
N ALA A 21 8.69 -3.96 0.79
CA ALA A 21 7.83 -3.49 -0.29
C ALA A 21 7.65 -1.97 -0.23
N LEU A 22 7.37 -1.43 0.96
CA LEU A 22 7.16 0.00 1.11
C LEU A 22 8.47 0.79 1.00
N ARG A 23 9.60 0.20 1.41
CA ARG A 23 10.91 0.82 1.18
C ARG A 23 11.20 0.91 -0.30
N LEU A 24 10.90 -0.14 -1.04
CA LEU A 24 11.04 -0.10 -2.50
C LEU A 24 10.12 0.94 -3.11
N ALA A 25 8.87 0.99 -2.64
CA ALA A 25 7.91 1.98 -3.11
C ALA A 25 8.44 3.41 -2.93
N GLU A 26 9.00 3.71 -1.76
CA GLU A 26 9.58 5.01 -1.48
C GLU A 26 10.71 5.34 -2.46
N SER A 27 11.58 4.37 -2.69
CA SER A 27 12.72 4.58 -3.60
C SER A 27 12.25 4.78 -5.05
N LEU A 28 11.22 4.03 -5.47
CA LEU A 28 10.66 4.19 -6.82
C LEU A 28 10.09 5.60 -7.01
N VAL A 29 9.33 6.08 -6.04
CA VAL A 29 8.76 7.42 -6.10
C VAL A 29 9.86 8.48 -6.11
N ASP A 30 10.88 8.32 -5.27
CA ASP A 30 12.00 9.26 -5.20
C ASP A 30 12.78 9.31 -6.52
N GLN A 31 12.76 8.23 -7.30
CA GLN A 31 13.41 8.19 -8.60
C GLN A 31 12.49 8.58 -9.75
N GLY A 32 11.30 9.08 -9.44
CA GLY A 32 10.40 9.67 -10.43
C GLY A 32 9.33 8.74 -10.98
N ALA A 33 9.20 7.54 -10.47
CA ALA A 33 8.14 6.63 -10.91
C ALA A 33 6.77 7.07 -10.41
N LYS A 34 5.74 6.86 -11.22
CA LYS A 34 4.35 6.97 -10.77
C LYS A 34 4.00 5.66 -10.09
N LEU A 35 3.64 5.72 -8.83
CA LEU A 35 3.39 4.52 -8.04
C LEU A 35 1.91 4.34 -7.76
N LYS A 36 1.44 3.11 -8.02
CA LYS A 36 0.13 2.63 -7.59
C LYS A 36 0.39 1.49 -6.62
N LEU A 37 -0.11 1.61 -5.41
CA LEU A 37 0.02 0.57 -4.39
C LEU A 37 -1.35 -0.05 -4.18
N PHE A 38 -1.44 -1.38 -4.31
CA PHE A 38 -2.69 -2.10 -4.09
C PHE A 38 -2.48 -3.10 -2.96
N LEU A 39 -3.21 -2.90 -1.87
CA LEU A 39 -3.11 -3.74 -0.68
C LEU A 39 -4.15 -4.84 -0.76
N LEU A 40 -3.69 -6.09 -0.68
CA LEU A 40 -4.50 -7.28 -0.90
C LEU A 40 -4.32 -8.20 0.30
N ASP A 41 -5.34 -9.01 0.61
CA ASP A 41 -5.30 -9.97 1.71
C ASP A 41 -4.84 -9.28 3.02
N ASP A 42 -3.89 -9.84 3.75
CA ASP A 42 -3.39 -9.26 4.99
C ASP A 42 -2.66 -7.93 4.77
N GLY A 43 -2.31 -7.61 3.54
CA GLY A 43 -1.71 -6.31 3.21
C GLY A 43 -2.61 -5.13 3.55
N VAL A 44 -3.93 -5.33 3.60
CA VAL A 44 -4.86 -4.25 3.93
C VAL A 44 -4.66 -3.70 5.35
N PHE A 45 -4.07 -4.49 6.25
CA PHE A 45 -3.78 -4.01 7.60
C PHE A 45 -2.77 -2.87 7.60
N ALA A 46 -1.92 -2.76 6.58
CA ALA A 46 -0.96 -1.66 6.48
C ALA A 46 -1.65 -0.31 6.30
N ALA A 47 -2.89 -0.30 5.83
CA ALA A 47 -3.66 0.92 5.59
C ALA A 47 -4.47 1.39 6.79
N LYS A 48 -4.45 0.66 7.91
CA LYS A 48 -5.20 1.08 9.09
C LYS A 48 -4.56 2.31 9.71
N SER A 49 -5.40 3.27 10.07
CA SER A 49 -4.96 4.44 10.83
C SER A 49 -4.56 4.05 12.25
N ASN A 50 -3.81 4.92 12.90
CA ASN A 50 -3.45 4.79 14.32
C ASN A 50 -2.66 3.51 14.65
N GLN A 51 -1.76 3.10 13.76
CA GLN A 51 -0.87 1.98 14.03
C GLN A 51 0.11 2.33 15.15
N LYS A 52 0.36 1.37 16.02
CA LYS A 52 1.24 1.54 17.18
C LYS A 52 2.28 0.43 17.19
N PRO A 53 3.41 0.60 16.51
CA PRO A 53 4.49 -0.38 16.58
C PRO A 53 5.06 -0.43 18.01
N PRO A 54 5.70 -1.55 18.39
CA PRO A 54 6.34 -1.65 19.69
C PRO A 54 7.41 -0.56 19.88
N ASP A 55 7.68 -0.23 21.14
CA ASP A 55 8.72 0.74 21.48
C ASP A 55 10.06 0.32 20.89
N GLY A 56 10.77 1.28 20.33
CA GLY A 56 12.04 1.04 19.66
C GLY A 56 11.91 0.59 18.22
N LEU A 57 10.69 0.32 17.75
CA LEU A 57 10.43 -0.12 16.39
C LEU A 57 9.56 0.87 15.62
N GLU A 58 9.56 2.13 16.01
CA GLU A 58 8.74 3.18 15.40
C GLU A 58 9.03 3.34 13.90
N GLY A 59 10.26 3.06 13.48
CA GLY A 59 10.63 3.10 12.07
C GLY A 59 9.94 2.05 11.22
N LEU A 60 9.28 1.08 11.85
CA LEU A 60 8.51 0.03 11.17
C LEU A 60 7.03 0.37 11.04
N ASN A 61 6.65 1.61 11.32
CA ASN A 61 5.25 2.03 11.18
C ASN A 61 4.91 2.15 9.69
N LEU A 62 4.21 1.14 9.17
CA LEU A 62 3.84 1.11 7.75
C LEU A 62 2.83 2.19 7.41
N GLY A 63 1.99 2.58 8.37
CA GLY A 63 1.03 3.65 8.17
C GLY A 63 1.72 4.97 7.84
N GLN A 64 2.81 5.29 8.54
CA GLN A 64 3.58 6.50 8.25
C GLN A 64 4.21 6.44 6.85
N LYS A 65 4.66 5.27 6.44
CA LYS A 65 5.22 5.09 5.09
C LYS A 65 4.15 5.31 4.02
N ILE A 66 2.96 4.78 4.25
CA ILE A 66 1.83 4.98 3.33
C ILE A 66 1.44 6.46 3.28
N GLU A 67 1.36 7.13 4.43
CA GLU A 67 1.08 8.57 4.47
C GLU A 67 2.12 9.36 3.66
N GLY A 68 3.40 9.01 3.81
CA GLY A 68 4.47 9.64 3.05
C GLY A 68 4.33 9.44 1.55
N LEU A 69 3.94 8.23 1.13
CA LEU A 69 3.70 7.95 -0.28
C LEU A 69 2.53 8.76 -0.82
N LEU A 70 1.44 8.86 -0.05
CA LEU A 70 0.28 9.66 -0.45
C LEU A 70 0.66 11.14 -0.61
N GLN A 71 1.51 11.68 0.28
CA GLN A 71 1.98 13.05 0.17
C GLN A 71 2.81 13.27 -1.10
N LYS A 72 3.43 12.23 -1.61
CA LYS A 72 4.22 12.27 -2.84
C LYS A 72 3.40 11.86 -4.07
N HIS A 73 2.08 11.91 -3.95
CA HIS A 73 1.12 11.67 -5.03
C HIS A 73 1.00 10.22 -5.51
N ALA A 74 1.47 9.26 -4.73
CA ALA A 74 1.18 7.86 -5.00
C ALA A 74 -0.31 7.60 -4.76
N GLU A 75 -0.88 6.68 -5.52
CA GLU A 75 -2.25 6.24 -5.30
C GLU A 75 -2.22 4.93 -4.52
N VAL A 76 -3.00 4.86 -3.46
CA VAL A 76 -3.04 3.68 -2.59
C VAL A 76 -4.46 3.16 -2.50
N PHE A 77 -4.62 1.88 -2.80
CA PHE A 77 -5.90 1.18 -2.77
C PHE A 77 -5.83 0.03 -1.78
N ALA A 78 -6.94 -0.24 -1.11
CA ALA A 78 -7.09 -1.41 -0.24
C ALA A 78 -8.25 -2.25 -0.77
N CYS A 79 -8.02 -3.53 -0.97
CA CYS A 79 -9.03 -4.46 -1.49
C CYS A 79 -10.29 -4.42 -0.62
N GLY A 80 -11.43 -4.05 -1.20
CA GLY A 80 -12.68 -3.91 -0.47
C GLY A 80 -13.17 -5.22 0.12
N THR A 81 -13.10 -6.31 -0.63
CA THR A 81 -13.47 -7.65 -0.14
C THR A 81 -12.56 -8.07 1.01
N CYS A 82 -11.27 -7.78 0.90
CA CYS A 82 -10.31 -8.10 1.96
C CYS A 82 -10.59 -7.30 3.23
N LEU A 83 -10.94 -6.03 3.09
CA LEU A 83 -11.33 -5.20 4.23
C LEU A 83 -12.53 -5.81 4.97
N LEU A 84 -13.56 -6.22 4.22
CA LEU A 84 -14.72 -6.87 4.82
C LEU A 84 -14.33 -8.16 5.52
N ALA A 85 -13.53 -9.00 4.88
CA ALA A 85 -13.09 -10.27 5.46
C ALA A 85 -12.28 -10.09 6.74
N LYS A 86 -11.52 -9.00 6.84
CA LYS A 86 -10.68 -8.71 8.01
C LYS A 86 -11.40 -7.84 9.04
N GLY A 87 -12.65 -7.45 8.78
CA GLY A 87 -13.42 -6.64 9.73
C GLY A 87 -12.95 -5.20 9.84
N ILE A 88 -12.36 -4.64 8.79
CA ILE A 88 -11.87 -3.27 8.78
C ILE A 88 -12.88 -2.38 8.07
N GLY A 89 -13.41 -1.38 8.78
CA GLY A 89 -14.30 -0.39 8.18
C GLY A 89 -13.53 0.69 7.44
N GLU A 90 -14.16 1.29 6.43
CA GLU A 90 -13.50 2.35 5.64
C GLU A 90 -13.07 3.52 6.51
N GLN A 91 -13.80 3.82 7.58
CA GLN A 91 -13.46 4.90 8.50
C GLN A 91 -12.18 4.62 9.30
N GLU A 92 -11.70 3.38 9.29
CA GLU A 92 -10.45 3.00 9.97
C GLU A 92 -9.23 3.15 9.06
N LEU A 93 -9.42 3.50 7.80
CA LEU A 93 -8.32 3.64 6.85
C LEU A 93 -7.63 5.00 6.98
N ILE A 94 -6.35 5.01 6.68
CA ILE A 94 -5.59 6.24 6.53
C ILE A 94 -6.27 7.13 5.48
N VAL A 95 -6.39 8.42 5.77
CA VAL A 95 -6.99 9.37 4.83
C VAL A 95 -6.21 9.38 3.52
N GLY A 96 -6.90 9.19 2.41
CA GLY A 96 -6.29 9.12 1.08
C GLY A 96 -6.22 7.70 0.53
N VAL A 97 -6.31 6.68 1.36
CA VAL A 97 -6.42 5.29 0.90
C VAL A 97 -7.85 5.05 0.43
N ARG A 98 -7.99 4.48 -0.75
CA ARG A 98 -9.31 4.21 -1.34
C ARG A 98 -9.59 2.70 -1.38
N PRO A 99 -10.81 2.27 -1.07
CA PRO A 99 -11.20 0.89 -1.33
C PRO A 99 -11.11 0.60 -2.83
N GLY A 100 -10.64 -0.59 -3.18
CA GLY A 100 -10.51 -0.99 -4.57
C GLY A 100 -11.16 -2.32 -4.84
N THR A 101 -11.53 -2.54 -6.10
CA THR A 101 -12.12 -3.79 -6.56
C THR A 101 -11.09 -4.59 -7.36
N MET A 102 -11.40 -5.85 -7.65
CA MET A 102 -10.55 -6.65 -8.53
C MET A 102 -10.52 -6.04 -9.95
N ALA A 103 -11.62 -5.41 -10.38
CA ALA A 103 -11.65 -4.69 -11.65
C ALA A 103 -10.67 -3.51 -11.65
N ASP A 104 -10.57 -2.80 -10.52
CA ASP A 104 -9.58 -1.73 -10.36
C ASP A 104 -8.17 -2.29 -10.47
N LEU A 105 -7.89 -3.40 -9.80
CA LEU A 105 -6.56 -4.02 -9.85
C LEU A 105 -6.21 -4.45 -11.27
N ALA A 106 -7.16 -5.03 -11.99
CA ALA A 106 -6.95 -5.43 -13.39
C ALA A 106 -6.63 -4.22 -14.25
N ARG A 107 -7.39 -3.13 -14.10
CA ARG A 107 -7.15 -1.90 -14.84
C ARG A 107 -5.77 -1.33 -14.54
N LEU A 108 -5.41 -1.26 -13.26
CA LEU A 108 -4.10 -0.76 -12.85
C LEU A 108 -2.97 -1.62 -13.41
N THR A 109 -3.17 -2.93 -13.45
CA THR A 109 -2.18 -3.85 -14.03
C THR A 109 -1.96 -3.57 -15.51
N LEU A 110 -3.04 -3.37 -16.25
CA LEU A 110 -2.95 -3.10 -17.68
C LEU A 110 -2.35 -1.73 -17.98
N GLU A 111 -2.56 -0.75 -17.13
CA GLU A 111 -2.05 0.60 -17.31
C GLU A 111 -0.58 0.75 -16.88
N SER A 112 -0.07 -0.19 -16.11
CA SER A 112 1.28 -0.09 -15.56
C SER A 112 2.33 -0.65 -16.50
N THR A 113 3.52 -0.05 -16.50
CA THR A 113 4.64 -0.57 -17.27
C THR A 113 5.34 -1.72 -16.56
N LYS A 114 5.25 -1.76 -15.23
CA LYS A 114 5.77 -2.85 -14.40
C LYS A 114 4.77 -3.15 -13.30
N ALA A 115 4.69 -4.42 -12.91
CA ALA A 115 3.88 -4.86 -11.79
C ALA A 115 4.73 -5.79 -10.91
N LEU A 116 4.76 -5.50 -9.63
CA LEU A 116 5.51 -6.25 -8.64
C LEU A 116 4.56 -6.72 -7.54
N VAL A 117 4.75 -7.96 -7.09
CA VAL A 117 3.94 -8.54 -6.01
C VAL A 117 4.86 -8.93 -4.86
N PHE A 118 4.49 -8.47 -3.69
CA PHE A 118 5.19 -8.81 -2.45
C PHE A 118 4.29 -9.55 -1.50
#